data_887fdcc15c1b26e81cb5438abe319aab
#
_entry.id   887fdcc15c1b26e81cb5438abe319aab
#
_cell.length_a   1.000
_cell.length_b   1.000
_cell.length_c   1.000
_cell.angle_alpha   90.00
_cell.angle_beta   90.00
_cell.angle_gamma   90.00
#
_symmetry.space_group_name_H-M   'P 1'
#
loop_
_entity.id
_entity.type
_entity.pdbx_description
1 polymer ?
#
loop_
_entity_poly.entity_id
_entity_poly.type
_entity_poly.pdbx_seq_one_letter_code
_entity_poly.pdbx_strand_id
1 'polypeptide(L)'
;EEGRLTDGQGRVVDFKNTIIIMTTNLGSREITRGALGFTLEGDIQNDYQQMKARVNEELKQNFRPEFLNRVDEVIVFPQLTREELISIIDMFVKRLDERLDDRDLKLTLTTTAKEKLIDMGYEPALGARPLRRVVQREIEDQISERILNGEISYSSDILVDFVNDEFVFTVNSRDEQPVQS
;
A
#
# COMPACT_ATOMS: atom_id res chain seq x y z
N GLU A 1 13.62 19.42 27.39
CA GLU A 1 12.36 19.99 27.92
C GLU A 1 12.08 21.44 27.46
N GLU A 2 13.11 22.16 26.96
CA GLU A 2 12.94 23.53 26.49
C GLU A 2 12.39 23.64 25.06
N GLY A 3 12.19 22.51 24.33
CA GLY A 3 11.73 22.48 22.95
C GLY A 3 12.66 23.20 21.98
N ARG A 4 13.95 23.25 22.27
CA ARG A 4 14.98 23.89 21.44
C ARG A 4 16.12 22.93 21.14
N LEU A 5 16.63 23.02 19.92
CA LEU A 5 17.80 22.27 19.47
C LEU A 5 18.82 23.23 18.89
N THR A 6 20.08 23.09 19.29
CA THR A 6 21.17 23.83 18.69
C THR A 6 21.83 22.96 17.62
N ASP A 7 21.89 23.43 16.39
CA ASP A 7 22.53 22.73 15.27
C ASP A 7 24.08 22.75 15.39
N GLY A 8 24.75 22.00 14.54
CA GLY A 8 26.21 21.95 14.52
C GLY A 8 26.92 23.28 14.14
N GLN A 9 26.17 24.31 13.76
CA GLN A 9 26.66 25.66 13.45
C GLN A 9 26.31 26.66 14.56
N GLY A 10 25.78 26.21 15.70
CA GLY A 10 25.42 27.04 16.83
C GLY A 10 24.06 27.77 16.71
N ARG A 11 23.26 27.47 15.69
CA ARG A 11 21.94 28.09 15.54
C ARG A 11 20.92 27.35 16.41
N VAL A 12 20.12 28.11 17.14
CA VAL A 12 19.04 27.57 17.98
C VAL A 12 17.75 27.48 17.16
N VAL A 13 17.19 26.27 17.07
CA VAL A 13 15.92 26.00 16.40
C VAL A 13 14.86 25.71 17.47
N ASP A 14 13.70 26.35 17.37
CA ASP A 14 12.57 26.19 18.28
C ASP A 14 11.61 25.10 17.76
N PHE A 15 11.36 24.08 18.57
CA PHE A 15 10.47 22.94 18.31
C PHE A 15 9.22 22.92 19.20
N LYS A 16 8.93 24.02 19.96
CA LYS A 16 7.82 24.04 20.93
C LYS A 16 6.46 23.77 20.31
N ASN A 17 6.26 24.19 19.05
CA ASN A 17 4.99 24.04 18.34
C ASN A 17 5.08 22.99 17.23
N THR A 18 5.88 21.93 17.43
CA THR A 18 6.05 20.86 16.45
C THR A 18 5.59 19.52 17.00
N ILE A 19 5.11 18.66 16.11
CA ILE A 19 4.89 17.24 16.36
C ILE A 19 6.06 16.49 15.74
N ILE A 20 6.78 15.71 16.56
CA ILE A 20 7.89 14.89 16.10
C ILE A 20 7.40 13.47 15.92
N ILE A 21 7.45 12.97 14.69
CA ILE A 21 7.09 11.59 14.34
C ILE A 21 8.35 10.85 13.95
N MET A 22 8.62 9.74 14.64
CA MET A 22 9.73 8.84 14.35
C MET A 22 9.19 7.51 13.86
N THR A 23 9.78 6.95 12.81
CA THR A 23 9.41 5.65 12.27
C THR A 23 10.58 4.69 12.38
N THR A 24 10.29 3.44 12.72
CA THR A 24 11.27 2.36 12.78
C THR A 24 10.64 1.06 12.28
N ASN A 25 11.47 0.14 11.82
CA ASN A 25 11.07 -1.22 11.47
C ASN A 25 11.44 -2.24 12.56
N LEU A 26 11.79 -1.77 13.76
CA LEU A 26 12.00 -2.65 14.91
C LEU A 26 10.71 -3.43 15.21
N GLY A 27 10.86 -4.70 15.54
CA GLY A 27 9.73 -5.59 15.80
C GLY A 27 9.07 -6.18 14.55
N SER A 28 9.47 -5.79 13.34
CA SER A 28 8.87 -6.32 12.11
C SER A 28 8.98 -7.86 11.99
N ARG A 29 10.07 -8.45 12.51
CA ARG A 29 10.26 -9.91 12.55
C ARG A 29 9.29 -10.59 13.52
N GLU A 30 9.00 -9.96 14.64
CA GLU A 30 8.06 -10.47 15.65
C GLU A 30 6.62 -10.37 15.13
N ILE A 31 6.29 -9.33 14.37
CA ILE A 31 5.00 -9.17 13.69
C ILE A 31 4.81 -10.30 12.66
N THR A 32 5.84 -10.60 11.87
CA THR A 32 5.79 -11.67 10.84
C THR A 32 5.72 -13.07 11.46
N ARG A 33 6.39 -13.33 12.58
CA ARG A 33 6.36 -14.62 13.27
C ARG A 33 5.00 -14.88 13.93
N GLY A 34 4.33 -13.85 14.43
CA GLY A 34 2.99 -13.97 15.02
C GLY A 34 1.93 -14.43 14.01
N ALA A 35 2.08 -14.07 12.74
CA ALA A 35 1.15 -14.45 11.67
C ALA A 35 1.29 -15.92 11.21
N LEU A 36 2.37 -16.61 11.56
CA LEU A 36 2.59 -18.04 11.26
C LEU A 36 2.02 -18.97 12.34
N GLY A 37 1.57 -18.44 13.47
CA GLY A 37 0.88 -19.21 14.50
C GLY A 37 -0.62 -19.23 14.21
N PHE A 38 -1.15 -20.39 13.86
CA PHE A 38 -2.57 -20.69 13.67
C PHE A 38 -3.43 -20.04 14.77
N THR A 39 -4.09 -18.93 14.45
CA THR A 39 -5.22 -18.45 15.23
C THR A 39 -6.49 -18.86 14.51
N LEU A 40 -7.18 -19.82 15.11
CA LEU A 40 -8.59 -20.07 14.84
C LEU A 40 -9.35 -18.74 15.00
N GLU A 41 -10.24 -18.45 14.06
CA GLU A 41 -11.14 -17.30 14.09
C GLU A 41 -11.64 -17.00 15.51
N GLY A 42 -11.23 -15.87 16.10
CA GLY A 42 -11.85 -15.45 17.36
C GLY A 42 -11.24 -14.31 18.14
N ASP A 43 -9.96 -13.94 17.95
CA ASP A 43 -9.37 -12.99 18.90
C ASP A 43 -8.36 -12.00 18.29
N ILE A 44 -8.78 -11.28 17.25
CA ILE A 44 -7.97 -10.26 16.58
C ILE A 44 -7.46 -9.18 17.55
N GLN A 45 -8.26 -8.84 18.57
CA GLN A 45 -7.86 -7.86 19.60
C GLN A 45 -6.76 -8.41 20.52
N ASN A 46 -6.81 -9.68 20.86
CA ASN A 46 -5.82 -10.32 21.73
C ASN A 46 -4.48 -10.47 21.00
N ASP A 47 -4.51 -10.84 19.73
CA ASP A 47 -3.32 -10.93 18.87
C ASP A 47 -2.62 -9.58 18.70
N TYR A 48 -3.38 -8.50 18.53
CA TYR A 48 -2.81 -7.15 18.45
C TYR A 48 -2.14 -6.73 19.76
N GLN A 49 -2.75 -7.02 20.91
CA GLN A 49 -2.17 -6.69 22.21
C GLN A 49 -0.89 -7.49 22.49
N GLN A 50 -0.87 -8.76 22.14
CA GLN A 50 0.34 -9.59 22.27
C GLN A 50 1.46 -9.10 21.34
N MET A 51 1.14 -8.78 20.10
CA MET A 51 2.08 -8.18 19.13
C MET A 51 2.65 -6.86 19.66
N LYS A 52 1.80 -5.97 20.17
CA LYS A 52 2.20 -4.69 20.76
C LYS A 52 3.12 -4.88 21.96
N ALA A 53 2.84 -5.87 22.81
CA ALA A 53 3.68 -6.20 23.95
C ALA A 53 5.10 -6.64 23.52
N ARG A 54 5.21 -7.54 22.51
CA ARG A 54 6.49 -8.00 21.97
C ARG A 54 7.31 -6.87 21.34
N VAL A 55 6.65 -6.02 20.53
CA VAL A 55 7.30 -4.86 19.93
C VAL A 55 7.82 -3.90 21.00
N ASN A 56 7.03 -3.67 22.07
CA ASN A 56 7.47 -2.83 23.19
C ASN A 56 8.66 -3.42 23.96
N GLU A 57 8.77 -4.73 24.08
CA GLU A 57 9.94 -5.38 24.66
C GLU A 57 11.19 -5.16 23.80
N GLU A 58 11.05 -5.31 22.49
CA GLU A 58 12.15 -5.05 21.55
C GLU A 58 12.59 -3.58 21.56
N LEU A 59 11.63 -2.64 21.65
CA LEU A 59 11.94 -1.22 21.82
C LEU A 59 12.78 -0.96 23.08
N LYS A 60 12.43 -1.59 24.22
CA LYS A 60 13.19 -1.46 25.48
C LYS A 60 14.61 -2.01 25.39
N GLN A 61 14.86 -3.01 24.53
CA GLN A 61 16.21 -3.55 24.31
C GLN A 61 17.07 -2.64 23.44
N ASN A 62 16.45 -1.90 22.50
CA ASN A 62 17.16 -1.08 21.51
C ASN A 62 17.28 0.39 21.88
N PHE A 63 16.38 0.91 22.71
CA PHE A 63 16.36 2.31 23.15
C PHE A 63 16.56 2.43 24.65
N ARG A 64 17.24 3.49 25.07
CA ARG A 64 17.42 3.77 26.49
C ARG A 64 16.09 4.14 27.15
N PRO A 65 15.87 3.75 28.41
CA PRO A 65 14.63 4.06 29.14
C PRO A 65 14.35 5.56 29.19
N GLU A 66 15.38 6.40 29.31
CA GLU A 66 15.22 7.86 29.36
C GLU A 66 14.68 8.43 28.06
N PHE A 67 14.95 7.78 26.93
CA PHE A 67 14.38 8.16 25.64
C PHE A 67 12.92 7.71 25.54
N LEU A 68 12.64 6.43 25.85
CA LEU A 68 11.27 5.88 25.76
C LEU A 68 10.29 6.60 26.68
N ASN A 69 10.74 7.04 27.87
CA ASN A 69 9.91 7.82 28.81
C ASN A 69 9.56 9.23 28.32
N ARG A 70 10.17 9.71 27.23
CA ARG A 70 9.86 10.99 26.58
C ARG A 70 9.03 10.84 25.31
N VAL A 71 8.71 9.61 24.92
CA VAL A 71 7.80 9.31 23.80
C VAL A 71 6.39 9.30 24.33
N ASP A 72 5.54 10.18 23.81
CA ASP A 72 4.16 10.33 24.27
C ASP A 72 3.33 9.11 23.89
N GLU A 73 3.53 8.58 22.66
CA GLU A 73 2.76 7.45 22.16
C GLU A 73 3.60 6.55 21.23
N VAL A 74 3.41 5.24 21.36
CA VAL A 74 3.96 4.22 20.46
C VAL A 74 2.81 3.56 19.70
N ILE A 75 2.77 3.83 18.39
CA ILE A 75 1.79 3.24 17.48
C ILE A 75 2.45 2.06 16.76
N VAL A 76 1.87 0.88 16.91
CA VAL A 76 2.31 -0.33 16.21
C VAL A 76 1.33 -0.60 15.07
N PHE A 77 1.83 -0.65 13.83
CA PHE A 77 1.02 -1.00 12.67
C PHE A 77 0.98 -2.52 12.51
N PRO A 78 -0.22 -3.12 12.47
CA PRO A 78 -0.37 -4.55 12.19
C PRO A 78 -0.03 -4.86 10.73
N GLN A 79 0.00 -6.16 10.40
CA GLN A 79 0.02 -6.57 9.00
C GLN A 79 -1.29 -6.19 8.32
N LEU A 80 -1.19 -5.89 7.03
CA LEU A 80 -2.36 -5.56 6.22
C LEU A 80 -3.22 -6.80 5.97
N THR A 81 -4.52 -6.64 6.13
CA THR A 81 -5.50 -7.65 5.73
C THR A 81 -5.66 -7.71 4.21
N ARG A 82 -6.29 -8.75 3.71
CA ARG A 82 -6.53 -8.88 2.26
C ARG A 82 -7.44 -7.78 1.73
N GLU A 83 -8.43 -7.36 2.49
CA GLU A 83 -9.35 -6.25 2.17
C GLU A 83 -8.61 -4.91 2.11
N GLU A 84 -7.68 -4.67 3.03
CA GLU A 84 -6.84 -3.47 3.02
C GLU A 84 -5.88 -3.46 1.81
N LEU A 85 -5.34 -4.62 1.42
CA LEU A 85 -4.52 -4.75 0.22
C LEU A 85 -5.32 -4.49 -1.06
N ILE A 86 -6.56 -4.96 -1.15
CA ILE A 86 -7.48 -4.63 -2.26
C ILE A 86 -7.71 -3.12 -2.30
N SER A 87 -7.97 -2.48 -1.16
CA SER A 87 -8.17 -1.03 -1.07
C SER A 87 -6.93 -0.24 -1.52
N ILE A 88 -5.72 -0.76 -1.25
CA ILE A 88 -4.46 -0.16 -1.72
C ILE A 88 -4.34 -0.28 -3.24
N ILE A 89 -4.70 -1.43 -3.82
CA ILE A 89 -4.74 -1.58 -5.28
C ILE A 89 -5.72 -0.60 -5.89
N ASP A 90 -6.93 -0.46 -5.32
CA ASP A 90 -7.93 0.50 -5.80
C ASP A 90 -7.40 1.93 -5.80
N MET A 91 -6.62 2.33 -4.80
CA MET A 91 -5.96 3.63 -4.79
C MET A 91 -4.91 3.77 -5.91
N PHE A 92 -4.15 2.72 -6.25
CA PHE A 92 -3.20 2.77 -7.36
C PHE A 92 -3.91 2.83 -8.70
N VAL A 93 -4.95 2.01 -8.88
CA VAL A 93 -5.80 2.00 -10.09
C VAL A 93 -6.47 3.35 -10.29
N LYS A 94 -7.04 3.93 -9.25
CA LYS A 94 -7.65 5.26 -9.33
C LYS A 94 -6.66 6.34 -9.79
N ARG A 95 -5.44 6.34 -9.28
CA ARG A 95 -4.41 7.29 -9.73
C ARG A 95 -4.00 7.08 -11.18
N LEU A 96 -4.04 5.83 -11.64
CA LEU A 96 -3.80 5.53 -13.06
C LEU A 96 -4.97 5.98 -13.92
N ASP A 97 -6.19 5.70 -13.50
CA ASP A 97 -7.44 6.14 -14.14
C ASP A 97 -7.46 7.67 -14.31
N GLU A 98 -7.15 8.44 -13.25
CA GLU A 98 -7.04 9.91 -13.30
C GLU A 98 -6.01 10.41 -14.34
N ARG A 99 -4.96 9.66 -14.63
CA ARG A 99 -3.97 9.99 -15.69
C ARG A 99 -4.43 9.60 -17.09
N LEU A 100 -5.32 8.63 -17.18
CA LEU A 100 -5.92 8.17 -18.43
C LEU A 100 -7.11 9.04 -18.87
N ASP A 101 -7.65 9.86 -17.96
CA ASP A 101 -8.82 10.72 -18.17
C ASP A 101 -8.58 11.75 -19.29
N ASP A 102 -7.35 12.26 -19.46
CA ASP A 102 -6.96 13.15 -20.58
C ASP A 102 -7.20 12.52 -21.97
N ARG A 103 -7.31 11.20 -22.05
CA ARG A 103 -7.58 10.43 -23.26
C ARG A 103 -9.01 9.86 -23.30
N ASP A 104 -9.84 10.25 -22.35
CA ASP A 104 -11.17 9.71 -22.15
C ASP A 104 -11.18 8.18 -22.06
N LEU A 105 -10.18 7.62 -21.35
CA LEU A 105 -10.04 6.20 -21.07
C LEU A 105 -10.48 5.93 -19.63
N LYS A 106 -11.19 4.84 -19.41
CA LYS A 106 -11.61 4.40 -18.08
C LYS A 106 -11.08 3.00 -17.77
N LEU A 107 -10.44 2.85 -16.62
CA LEU A 107 -9.82 1.61 -16.19
C LEU A 107 -10.61 0.96 -15.06
N THR A 108 -10.90 -0.32 -15.21
CA THR A 108 -11.51 -1.15 -14.17
C THR A 108 -10.80 -2.48 -14.07
N LEU A 109 -10.55 -2.96 -12.84
CA LEU A 109 -9.99 -4.27 -12.57
C LEU A 109 -11.06 -5.17 -11.92
N THR A 110 -11.13 -6.43 -12.35
CA THR A 110 -11.93 -7.44 -11.67
C THR A 110 -11.35 -7.79 -10.29
N THR A 111 -12.16 -8.38 -9.42
CA THR A 111 -11.69 -8.88 -8.13
C THR A 111 -10.58 -9.92 -8.31
N THR A 112 -10.72 -10.82 -9.28
CA THR A 112 -9.74 -11.85 -9.62
C THR A 112 -8.39 -11.23 -9.99
N ALA A 113 -8.39 -10.20 -10.83
CA ALA A 113 -7.17 -9.48 -11.20
C ALA A 113 -6.50 -8.81 -9.98
N LYS A 114 -7.29 -8.16 -9.11
CA LYS A 114 -6.78 -7.54 -7.88
C LYS A 114 -6.16 -8.58 -6.94
N GLU A 115 -6.82 -9.71 -6.72
CA GLU A 115 -6.31 -10.79 -5.90
C GLU A 115 -4.99 -11.36 -6.42
N LYS A 116 -4.88 -11.52 -7.73
CA LYS A 116 -3.63 -11.98 -8.35
C LYS A 116 -2.50 -10.98 -8.17
N LEU A 117 -2.76 -9.69 -8.32
CA LEU A 117 -1.77 -8.64 -8.05
C LEU A 117 -1.27 -8.69 -6.61
N ILE A 118 -2.16 -8.98 -5.63
CA ILE A 118 -1.78 -9.17 -4.22
C ILE A 118 -0.84 -10.37 -4.10
N ASP A 119 -1.22 -11.51 -4.66
CA ASP A 119 -0.42 -12.74 -4.58
C ASP A 119 0.99 -12.57 -5.19
N MET A 120 1.12 -11.72 -6.23
CA MET A 120 2.40 -11.41 -6.87
C MET A 120 3.21 -10.33 -6.14
N GLY A 121 2.57 -9.43 -5.42
CA GLY A 121 3.21 -8.21 -4.93
C GLY A 121 3.18 -8.02 -3.42
N TYR A 122 2.46 -8.84 -2.66
CA TYR A 122 2.47 -8.74 -1.22
C TYR A 122 3.55 -9.62 -0.60
N GLU A 123 4.40 -9.01 0.21
CA GLU A 123 5.41 -9.69 1.01
C GLU A 123 5.28 -9.23 2.46
N PRO A 124 4.99 -10.12 3.42
CA PRO A 124 4.75 -9.74 4.82
C PRO A 124 5.87 -8.90 5.44
N ALA A 125 7.14 -9.15 5.05
CA ALA A 125 8.30 -8.42 5.55
C ALA A 125 8.44 -7.00 4.95
N LEU A 126 7.93 -6.76 3.75
CA LEU A 126 8.03 -5.51 3.00
C LEU A 126 6.70 -4.74 2.93
N GLY A 127 5.60 -5.38 3.36
CA GLY A 127 4.25 -4.84 3.30
C GLY A 127 3.76 -4.66 1.86
N ALA A 128 3.02 -3.58 1.59
CA ALA A 128 2.47 -3.29 0.27
C ALA A 128 3.45 -2.57 -0.69
N ARG A 129 4.71 -2.32 -0.29
CA ARG A 129 5.68 -1.60 -1.16
C ARG A 129 5.95 -2.29 -2.49
N PRO A 130 6.14 -3.64 -2.55
CA PRO A 130 6.35 -4.32 -3.82
C PRO A 130 5.10 -4.31 -4.70
N LEU A 131 3.90 -4.24 -4.11
CA LEU A 131 2.62 -4.24 -4.81
C LEU A 131 2.53 -3.11 -5.85
N ARG A 132 3.03 -1.91 -5.52
CA ARG A 132 3.08 -0.79 -6.47
C ARG A 132 3.84 -1.14 -7.75
N ARG A 133 4.99 -1.82 -7.61
CA ARG A 133 5.81 -2.22 -8.77
C ARG A 133 5.11 -3.26 -9.62
N VAL A 134 4.38 -4.19 -8.99
CA VAL A 134 3.60 -5.20 -9.70
C VAL A 134 2.46 -4.53 -10.47
N VAL A 135 1.69 -3.65 -9.85
CA VAL A 135 0.64 -2.88 -10.54
C VAL A 135 1.20 -2.08 -11.70
N GLN A 136 2.36 -1.42 -11.52
CA GLN A 136 3.01 -0.69 -12.59
C GLN A 136 3.36 -1.61 -13.76
N ARG A 137 4.06 -2.71 -13.51
CA ARG A 137 4.52 -3.62 -14.57
C ARG A 137 3.39 -4.36 -15.27
N GLU A 138 2.44 -4.90 -14.49
CA GLU A 138 1.40 -5.78 -15.03
C GLU A 138 0.21 -5.00 -15.61
N ILE A 139 -0.01 -3.76 -15.18
CA ILE A 139 -1.18 -2.98 -15.60
C ILE A 139 -0.75 -1.72 -16.36
N GLU A 140 0.01 -0.81 -15.72
CA GLU A 140 0.34 0.50 -16.29
C GLU A 140 1.19 0.39 -17.55
N ASP A 141 2.28 -0.39 -17.50
CA ASP A 141 3.19 -0.58 -18.63
C ASP A 141 2.47 -1.29 -19.78
N GLN A 142 1.62 -2.28 -19.47
CA GLN A 142 0.85 -3.03 -20.46
C GLN A 142 -0.21 -2.16 -21.16
N ILE A 143 -0.89 -1.27 -20.43
CA ILE A 143 -1.82 -0.31 -21.04
C ILE A 143 -1.05 0.68 -21.93
N SER A 144 0.09 1.17 -21.44
CA SER A 144 0.93 2.13 -22.19
C SER A 144 1.40 1.53 -23.51
N GLU A 145 1.84 0.28 -23.52
CA GLU A 145 2.26 -0.44 -24.73
C GLU A 145 1.10 -0.59 -25.73
N ARG A 146 -0.10 -0.99 -25.26
CA ARG A 146 -1.28 -1.14 -26.11
C ARG A 146 -1.75 0.19 -26.71
N ILE A 147 -1.63 1.28 -25.97
CA ILE A 147 -1.91 2.63 -26.49
C ILE A 147 -0.92 3.00 -27.60
N LEU A 148 0.37 2.72 -27.41
CA LEU A 148 1.41 2.99 -28.40
C LEU A 148 1.24 2.17 -29.67
N ASN A 149 0.80 0.91 -29.53
CA ASN A 149 0.51 0.00 -30.64
C ASN A 149 -0.81 0.32 -31.35
N GLY A 150 -1.62 1.24 -30.82
CA GLY A 150 -2.93 1.58 -31.41
C GLY A 150 -4.03 0.57 -31.10
N GLU A 151 -3.81 -0.35 -30.17
CA GLU A 151 -4.79 -1.35 -29.72
C GLU A 151 -5.86 -0.73 -28.80
N ILE A 152 -5.52 0.36 -28.11
CA ILE A 152 -6.42 1.13 -27.26
C ILE A 152 -6.57 2.52 -27.90
N SER A 153 -7.78 2.82 -28.36
CA SER A 153 -8.17 4.12 -28.90
C SER A 153 -8.70 5.04 -27.80
N TYR A 154 -8.80 6.33 -28.10
CA TYR A 154 -9.49 7.30 -27.22
C TYR A 154 -10.96 6.88 -26.99
N SER A 155 -11.57 7.39 -25.93
CA SER A 155 -12.98 7.14 -25.58
C SER A 155 -13.28 5.64 -25.40
N SER A 156 -12.45 4.92 -24.64
CA SER A 156 -12.60 3.49 -24.42
C SER A 156 -12.65 3.13 -22.94
N ASP A 157 -13.42 2.08 -22.63
CA ASP A 157 -13.42 1.45 -21.32
C ASP A 157 -12.51 0.21 -21.34
N ILE A 158 -11.55 0.17 -20.44
CA ILE A 158 -10.57 -0.91 -20.29
C ILE A 158 -10.95 -1.74 -19.06
N LEU A 159 -11.31 -3.00 -19.28
CA LEU A 159 -11.51 -3.96 -18.21
C LEU A 159 -10.33 -4.92 -18.18
N VAL A 160 -9.68 -5.04 -17.00
CA VAL A 160 -8.59 -6.00 -16.79
C VAL A 160 -9.09 -7.13 -15.90
N ASP A 161 -8.96 -8.34 -16.41
CA ASP A 161 -9.26 -9.58 -15.69
C ASP A 161 -8.01 -10.47 -15.61
N PHE A 162 -8.06 -11.53 -14.80
CA PHE A 162 -7.02 -12.55 -14.75
C PHE A 162 -7.62 -13.92 -15.05
N VAL A 163 -7.28 -14.47 -16.21
CA VAL A 163 -7.84 -15.71 -16.75
C VAL A 163 -6.71 -16.55 -17.31
N ASN A 164 -6.70 -17.86 -17.04
CA ASN A 164 -5.69 -18.82 -17.56
C ASN A 164 -4.24 -18.39 -17.29
N ASP A 165 -3.96 -17.90 -16.06
CA ASP A 165 -2.65 -17.42 -15.62
C ASP A 165 -2.11 -16.17 -16.34
N GLU A 166 -2.98 -15.42 -17.05
CA GLU A 166 -2.60 -14.18 -17.76
C GLU A 166 -3.54 -13.03 -17.44
N PHE A 167 -3.03 -11.79 -17.44
CA PHE A 167 -3.86 -10.60 -17.40
C PHE A 167 -4.46 -10.32 -18.78
N VAL A 168 -5.78 -10.35 -18.86
CA VAL A 168 -6.55 -10.12 -20.09
C VAL A 168 -7.12 -8.71 -20.06
N PHE A 169 -6.86 -7.95 -21.13
CA PHE A 169 -7.33 -6.57 -21.30
C PHE A 169 -8.44 -6.57 -22.34
N THR A 170 -9.65 -6.27 -21.91
CA THR A 170 -10.82 -6.09 -22.79
C THR A 170 -11.04 -4.61 -22.98
N VAL A 171 -11.05 -4.16 -24.24
CA VAL A 171 -11.22 -2.76 -24.62
C VAL A 171 -12.56 -2.60 -25.31
N ASN A 172 -13.44 -1.73 -24.77
CA ASN A 172 -14.73 -1.41 -25.35
C ASN A 172 -14.71 0.06 -25.76
N SER A 173 -14.76 0.34 -27.07
CA SER A 173 -14.89 1.70 -27.59
C SER A 173 -16.28 2.25 -27.29
N ARG A 174 -16.34 3.48 -26.75
CA ARG A 174 -17.61 4.17 -26.49
C ARG A 174 -18.18 4.86 -27.74
N ASP A 175 -17.33 5.09 -28.76
CA ASP A 175 -17.72 5.75 -30.01
C ASP A 175 -18.49 4.82 -30.98
N GLU A 176 -18.54 3.50 -30.73
CA GLU A 176 -19.25 2.53 -31.56
C GLU A 176 -20.68 2.21 -31.11
N GLN A 177 -21.35 3.05 -30.33
CA GLN A 177 -22.77 2.86 -30.12
C GLN A 177 -23.51 3.27 -31.40
N PRO A 178 -24.20 2.33 -32.12
CA PRO A 178 -24.99 2.65 -33.27
C PRO A 178 -26.14 3.58 -32.84
N VAL A 179 -26.20 4.76 -33.46
CA VAL A 179 -27.35 5.64 -33.37
C VAL A 179 -28.58 4.82 -33.76
N GLN A 180 -29.38 4.39 -32.81
CA GLN A 180 -30.67 3.80 -33.08
C GLN A 180 -31.57 4.90 -33.68
N SER A 181 -31.79 4.75 -34.97
CA SER A 181 -32.73 5.58 -35.76
C SER A 181 -34.17 5.21 -35.44
#